data_729d4ac43d19190b05a062f588f7134e
#
_entry.id   729d4ac43d19190b05a062f588f7134e
#
_cell.length_a   1.000
_cell.length_b   1.000
_cell.length_c   1.000
_cell.angle_alpha   90.00
_cell.angle_beta   90.00
_cell.angle_gamma   90.00
#
_symmetry.space_group_name_H-M   'P 1'
#
loop_
_entity.id
_entity.type
_entity.pdbx_description
1 polymer ?
#
loop_
_entity_poly.entity_id
_entity_poly.type
_entity_poly.pdbx_seq_one_letter_code
_entity_poly.pdbx_strand_id
1 'polypeptide(L)'
;ELNLMMVQVPLIVDRDSGVNDMLDRDGSRTPVEFPCGMGLEKPIQAQLVKDSTKWKRKQLKTFDCGVGEGICTDMKPVRKDYFLDHDHSAYVDQWDWEKVISDEQRNLDFLTETVKRIWKVITGAEEFVQDMFPQLKDPRYPSLPKELKFIHAEEILEMYPDLPRKQRETRLIQEYPAVFIYGIGWPLADGYPHELRAADYDDWVTETESADGRPMHGLNGDILVWNHVTKRRHELTSMGVRVTRETLIRQLGLCDQMDLVDQPYHKAILNDEIPLSIGGGIGQSRVYMLLLRKAHLGEVGITVWPQELKNICAERNIHVLQ
;
A
#
# COMPACT_ATOMS: atom_id res chain seq x y z
N GLU A 1 13.85 4.52 11.86
CA GLU A 1 13.96 5.59 10.86
C GLU A 1 12.74 6.56 10.84
N LEU A 2 11.50 6.07 11.02
CA LEU A 2 10.30 6.91 10.97
C LEU A 2 9.78 7.38 12.34
N ASN A 3 10.36 6.94 13.46
CA ASN A 3 9.91 7.21 14.84
C ASN A 3 8.47 6.72 15.09
N LEU A 4 8.27 5.41 14.95
CA LEU A 4 6.96 4.76 15.06
C LEU A 4 6.93 3.83 16.27
N MET A 5 5.83 3.86 17.01
CA MET A 5 5.53 2.93 18.09
C MET A 5 4.85 1.68 17.51
N MET A 6 5.34 0.49 17.87
CA MET A 6 4.66 -0.76 17.49
C MET A 6 3.40 -0.95 18.32
N VAL A 7 2.27 -1.13 17.64
CA VAL A 7 0.96 -1.37 18.28
C VAL A 7 0.27 -2.57 17.65
N GLN A 8 -0.63 -3.19 18.38
CA GLN A 8 -1.45 -4.27 17.87
C GLN A 8 -2.63 -3.71 17.07
N VAL A 9 -2.78 -4.18 15.83
CA VAL A 9 -3.95 -3.90 14.98
C VAL A 9 -5.04 -4.94 15.24
N PRO A 10 -6.34 -4.57 15.19
CA PRO A 10 -7.41 -5.55 15.27
C PRO A 10 -7.42 -6.46 14.03
N LEU A 11 -7.68 -7.74 14.23
CA LEU A 11 -7.99 -8.69 13.17
C LEU A 11 -9.49 -8.64 12.79
N ILE A 12 -10.31 -8.32 13.78
CA ILE A 12 -11.78 -8.30 13.69
C ILE A 12 -12.25 -6.93 14.18
N VAL A 13 -13.16 -6.32 13.44
CA VAL A 13 -13.80 -5.05 13.80
C VAL A 13 -15.31 -5.17 13.73
N ASP A 14 -16.01 -4.34 14.48
CA ASP A 14 -17.44 -4.16 14.34
C ASP A 14 -17.71 -3.49 12.98
N ARG A 15 -18.63 -4.07 12.19
CA ARG A 15 -19.06 -3.49 10.90
C ARG A 15 -19.49 -2.03 11.03
N ASP A 16 -20.23 -1.72 12.08
CA ASP A 16 -20.83 -0.39 12.27
C ASP A 16 -19.81 0.64 12.78
N SER A 17 -18.58 0.21 13.11
CA SER A 17 -17.48 1.13 13.44
C SER A 17 -16.97 1.97 12.27
N GLY A 18 -17.20 1.52 11.04
CA GLY A 18 -16.77 2.19 9.80
C GLY A 18 -15.24 2.31 9.63
N VAL A 19 -14.45 1.49 10.34
CA VAL A 19 -12.97 1.53 10.28
C VAL A 19 -12.37 0.48 9.35
N ASN A 20 -13.17 -0.43 8.80
CA ASN A 20 -12.69 -1.38 7.81
C ASN A 20 -12.72 -0.73 6.43
N ASP A 21 -11.60 -0.69 5.74
CA ASP A 21 -11.48 0.04 4.48
C ASP A 21 -12.19 -0.65 3.32
N MET A 22 -12.83 0.16 2.50
CA MET A 22 -13.33 -0.23 1.19
C MET A 22 -12.21 0.02 0.18
N LEU A 23 -11.50 -1.02 -0.23
CA LEU A 23 -10.34 -0.91 -1.11
C LEU A 23 -10.71 -0.59 -2.57
N ASP A 24 -11.95 -0.87 -2.95
CA ASP A 24 -12.43 -0.68 -4.30
C ASP A 24 -13.37 0.52 -4.36
N ARG A 25 -13.22 1.32 -5.39
CA ARG A 25 -14.04 2.51 -5.62
C ARG A 25 -15.53 2.17 -5.77
N ASP A 26 -15.84 1.00 -6.33
CA ASP A 26 -17.20 0.53 -6.58
C ASP A 26 -17.79 -0.33 -5.47
N GLY A 27 -17.05 -0.59 -4.38
CA GLY A 27 -17.49 -1.45 -3.29
C GLY A 27 -17.71 -2.92 -3.66
N SER A 28 -17.17 -3.37 -4.81
CA SER A 28 -17.42 -4.72 -5.34
C SER A 28 -16.83 -5.83 -4.47
N ARG A 29 -15.75 -5.54 -3.73
CA ARG A 29 -15.06 -6.50 -2.86
C ARG A 29 -15.44 -6.30 -1.40
N THR A 30 -16.41 -7.05 -0.94
CA THR A 30 -16.90 -6.97 0.44
C THR A 30 -15.99 -7.68 1.44
N PRO A 31 -15.93 -7.24 2.72
CA PRO A 31 -15.23 -7.98 3.77
C PRO A 31 -15.89 -9.34 4.06
N VAL A 32 -15.18 -10.20 4.77
CA VAL A 32 -15.78 -11.40 5.38
C VAL A 32 -16.52 -10.96 6.63
N GLU A 33 -17.83 -11.24 6.69
CA GLU A 33 -18.70 -10.90 7.81
C GLU A 33 -19.24 -12.13 8.52
N PHE A 34 -19.43 -12.02 9.83
CA PHE A 34 -20.01 -13.05 10.66
C PHE A 34 -20.61 -12.47 11.95
N PRO A 35 -21.67 -13.08 12.50
CA PRO A 35 -22.23 -12.66 13.78
C PRO A 35 -21.34 -13.12 14.94
N CYS A 36 -21.13 -12.24 15.93
CA CYS A 36 -20.45 -12.52 17.19
C CYS A 36 -21.38 -12.31 18.38
N GLY A 37 -21.14 -13.02 19.48
CA GLY A 37 -21.88 -12.86 20.73
C GLY A 37 -23.07 -13.80 20.86
N MET A 38 -22.83 -15.11 20.83
CA MET A 38 -23.87 -16.11 21.11
C MET A 38 -24.54 -15.82 22.45
N GLY A 39 -25.88 -15.80 22.46
CA GLY A 39 -26.67 -15.49 23.64
C GLY A 39 -26.95 -14.01 23.90
N LEU A 40 -26.39 -13.11 23.11
CA LEU A 40 -26.77 -11.70 23.12
C LEU A 40 -28.12 -11.50 22.44
N GLU A 41 -28.93 -10.58 22.97
CA GLU A 41 -30.21 -10.19 22.34
C GLU A 41 -29.99 -9.63 20.92
N LYS A 42 -28.88 -8.90 20.72
CA LYS A 42 -28.43 -8.40 19.42
C LYS A 42 -26.98 -8.77 19.21
N PRO A 43 -26.69 -9.81 18.40
CA PRO A 43 -25.32 -10.15 18.02
C PRO A 43 -24.64 -8.99 17.29
N ILE A 44 -23.34 -8.82 17.57
CA ILE A 44 -22.48 -7.86 16.85
C ILE A 44 -22.19 -8.44 15.45
N GLN A 45 -22.34 -7.63 14.43
CA GLN A 45 -21.88 -7.98 13.07
C GLN A 45 -20.40 -7.64 12.94
N ALA A 46 -19.58 -8.67 13.00
CA ALA A 46 -18.13 -8.55 12.92
C ALA A 46 -17.64 -8.70 11.49
N GLN A 47 -16.56 -8.00 11.17
CA GLN A 47 -15.83 -8.12 9.90
C GLN A 47 -14.39 -8.49 10.15
N LEU A 48 -13.81 -9.37 9.30
CA LEU A 48 -12.37 -9.47 9.18
C LEU A 48 -11.83 -8.22 8.49
N VAL A 49 -10.71 -7.71 9.01
CA VAL A 49 -10.08 -6.50 8.47
C VAL A 49 -9.55 -6.77 7.06
N LYS A 50 -9.91 -5.90 6.11
CA LYS A 50 -9.39 -5.86 4.72
C LYS A 50 -8.20 -4.93 4.58
N ASP A 51 -8.22 -3.84 5.34
CA ASP A 51 -7.16 -2.84 5.46
C ASP A 51 -7.36 -2.07 6.77
N SER A 52 -6.34 -1.41 7.28
CA SER A 52 -6.41 -0.72 8.57
C SER A 52 -6.07 0.77 8.48
N THR A 53 -6.08 1.37 7.30
CA THR A 53 -5.72 2.79 7.10
C THR A 53 -6.58 3.72 7.94
N LYS A 54 -7.90 3.57 7.91
CA LYS A 54 -8.84 4.37 8.71
C LYS A 54 -8.65 4.15 10.20
N TRP A 55 -8.46 2.89 10.60
CA TRP A 55 -8.21 2.55 11.99
C TRP A 55 -6.92 3.21 12.50
N LYS A 56 -5.80 3.06 11.79
CA LYS A 56 -4.51 3.63 12.19
C LYS A 56 -4.58 5.14 12.36
N ARG A 57 -5.15 5.85 11.39
CA ARG A 57 -5.28 7.30 11.45
C ARG A 57 -6.08 7.76 12.66
N LYS A 58 -7.19 7.08 13.00
CA LYS A 58 -7.95 7.35 14.23
C LYS A 58 -7.12 7.07 15.49
N GLN A 59 -6.29 6.01 15.48
CA GLN A 59 -5.48 5.65 16.63
C GLN A 59 -4.35 6.64 16.93
N LEU A 60 -3.89 7.43 15.98
CA LEU A 60 -2.93 8.50 16.25
C LEU A 60 -3.41 9.44 17.34
N LYS A 61 -4.71 9.79 17.33
CA LYS A 61 -5.33 10.57 18.41
C LYS A 61 -5.41 9.79 19.71
N THR A 62 -5.82 8.53 19.67
CA THR A 62 -5.97 7.68 20.86
C THR A 62 -4.63 7.47 21.58
N PHE A 63 -3.54 7.35 20.84
CA PHE A 63 -2.19 7.21 21.37
C PHE A 63 -1.47 8.55 21.61
N ASP A 64 -2.19 9.68 21.47
CA ASP A 64 -1.67 11.03 21.70
C ASP A 64 -0.37 11.32 20.93
N CYS A 65 -0.30 10.86 19.67
CA CYS A 65 0.86 11.06 18.83
C CYS A 65 0.98 12.54 18.41
N GLY A 66 2.12 13.14 18.70
CA GLY A 66 2.48 14.48 18.23
C GLY A 66 3.06 14.50 16.82
N VAL A 67 3.26 15.69 16.26
CA VAL A 67 3.90 15.87 14.94
C VAL A 67 5.26 15.19 14.92
N GLY A 68 5.48 14.33 13.92
CA GLY A 68 6.70 13.53 13.80
C GLY A 68 6.67 12.19 14.51
N GLU A 69 5.62 11.88 15.27
CA GLU A 69 5.37 10.58 15.90
C GLU A 69 4.31 9.79 15.15
N GLY A 70 4.23 8.49 15.43
CA GLY A 70 3.24 7.63 14.77
C GLY A 70 3.27 6.20 15.25
N ILE A 71 2.50 5.37 14.57
CA ILE A 71 2.34 3.94 14.89
C ILE A 71 2.71 3.05 13.71
N CYS A 72 3.15 1.84 14.01
CA CYS A 72 3.37 0.76 13.06
C CYS A 72 2.71 -0.52 13.58
N THR A 73 2.18 -1.34 12.70
CA THR A 73 1.48 -2.58 13.04
C THR A 73 2.01 -3.75 12.23
N ASP A 74 1.89 -4.95 12.76
CA ASP A 74 1.96 -6.20 12.00
C ASP A 74 0.54 -6.55 11.54
N MET A 75 0.12 -5.98 10.41
CA MET A 75 -1.22 -6.14 9.88
C MET A 75 -1.34 -7.39 9.01
N LYS A 76 -2.44 -8.15 9.20
CA LYS A 76 -2.76 -9.36 8.41
C LYS A 76 -4.20 -9.35 7.91
N PRO A 77 -4.55 -8.45 6.98
CA PRO A 77 -5.90 -8.33 6.44
C PRO A 77 -6.26 -9.49 5.53
N VAL A 78 -7.54 -9.89 5.56
CA VAL A 78 -8.07 -10.94 4.72
C VAL A 78 -8.74 -10.37 3.47
N ARG A 79 -8.35 -10.87 2.31
CA ARG A 79 -8.80 -10.42 0.99
C ARG A 79 -9.39 -11.58 0.21
N LYS A 80 -10.65 -11.95 0.51
CA LYS A 80 -11.34 -13.13 -0.04
C LYS A 80 -11.55 -13.11 -1.56
N ASP A 81 -11.63 -11.92 -2.15
CA ASP A 81 -12.00 -11.73 -3.57
C ASP A 81 -10.78 -11.40 -4.47
N TYR A 82 -9.56 -11.70 -4.01
CA TYR A 82 -8.34 -11.48 -4.77
C TYR A 82 -7.87 -12.74 -5.51
N PHE A 83 -7.05 -12.52 -6.53
CA PHE A 83 -6.38 -13.62 -7.23
C PHE A 83 -5.44 -14.36 -6.29
N LEU A 84 -5.29 -15.67 -6.53
CA LEU A 84 -4.27 -16.49 -5.89
C LEU A 84 -3.24 -16.86 -6.96
N ASP A 85 -2.11 -16.18 -6.97
CA ASP A 85 -1.02 -16.40 -7.91
C ASP A 85 0.35 -16.31 -7.20
N HIS A 86 1.44 -16.09 -7.95
CA HIS A 86 2.78 -16.11 -7.38
C HIS A 86 3.06 -14.98 -6.39
N ASP A 87 2.39 -13.82 -6.48
CA ASP A 87 2.58 -12.64 -5.63
C ASP A 87 1.27 -12.05 -5.05
N HIS A 88 0.15 -12.82 -5.12
CA HIS A 88 -1.12 -12.50 -4.47
C HIS A 88 -1.64 -13.70 -3.68
N SER A 89 -2.10 -13.45 -2.46
CA SER A 89 -2.64 -14.47 -1.56
C SER A 89 -3.95 -14.02 -0.91
N ALA A 90 -4.64 -14.96 -0.23
CA ALA A 90 -5.92 -14.70 0.44
C ALA A 90 -5.81 -13.73 1.62
N TYR A 91 -4.61 -13.53 2.16
CA TYR A 91 -4.33 -12.46 3.11
C TYR A 91 -3.03 -11.75 2.72
N VAL A 92 -2.87 -10.53 3.18
CA VAL A 92 -1.67 -9.72 2.97
C VAL A 92 -1.06 -9.45 4.34
N ASP A 93 0.25 -9.60 4.48
CA ASP A 93 0.97 -9.20 5.67
C ASP A 93 1.76 -7.93 5.39
N GLN A 94 1.57 -6.92 6.23
CA GLN A 94 2.20 -5.62 6.04
C GLN A 94 2.80 -5.08 7.34
N TRP A 95 4.00 -4.48 7.25
CA TRP A 95 4.35 -3.41 8.18
C TRP A 95 3.55 -2.19 7.76
N ASP A 96 2.44 -2.00 8.43
CA ASP A 96 1.46 -0.98 8.10
C ASP A 96 1.57 0.17 9.08
N TRP A 97 1.78 1.38 8.61
CA TRP A 97 2.19 2.51 9.44
C TRP A 97 1.40 3.78 9.16
N GLU A 98 1.36 4.66 10.16
CA GLU A 98 0.73 5.98 10.08
C GLU A 98 1.48 6.95 10.98
N LYS A 99 1.75 8.18 10.51
CA LYS A 99 2.55 9.18 11.20
C LYS A 99 1.88 10.54 11.12
N VAL A 100 1.84 11.27 12.25
CA VAL A 100 1.33 12.64 12.32
C VAL A 100 2.30 13.59 11.61
N ILE A 101 1.75 14.49 10.80
CA ILE A 101 2.48 15.53 10.10
C ILE A 101 1.87 16.91 10.37
N SER A 102 2.65 17.97 10.17
CA SER A 102 2.13 19.33 10.16
C SER A 102 1.55 19.69 8.78
N ASP A 103 0.85 20.80 8.69
CA ASP A 103 0.30 21.28 7.43
C ASP A 103 1.42 21.63 6.42
N GLU A 104 2.53 22.22 6.88
CA GLU A 104 3.70 22.54 6.05
C GLU A 104 4.37 21.30 5.46
N GLN A 105 4.17 20.11 6.07
CA GLN A 105 4.70 18.85 5.59
C GLN A 105 3.81 18.17 4.54
N ARG A 106 2.66 18.75 4.19
CA ARG A 106 1.77 18.25 3.14
C ARG A 106 2.25 18.66 1.76
N ASN A 107 3.38 18.13 1.34
CA ASN A 107 3.99 18.42 0.04
C ASN A 107 4.78 17.22 -0.50
N LEU A 108 5.19 17.33 -1.77
CA LEU A 108 5.91 16.28 -2.48
C LEU A 108 7.32 16.03 -1.92
N ASP A 109 7.99 17.08 -1.43
CA ASP A 109 9.33 16.95 -0.85
C ASP A 109 9.32 16.08 0.40
N PHE A 110 8.34 16.30 1.29
CA PHE A 110 8.19 15.47 2.51
C PHE A 110 7.82 14.03 2.19
N LEU A 111 6.93 13.80 1.22
CA LEU A 111 6.62 12.46 0.72
C LEU A 111 7.89 11.79 0.18
N THR A 112 8.62 12.46 -0.69
CA THR A 112 9.86 11.97 -1.29
C THR A 112 10.92 11.60 -0.24
N GLU A 113 11.12 12.46 0.77
CA GLU A 113 12.06 12.19 1.85
C GLU A 113 11.62 10.97 2.70
N THR A 114 10.33 10.83 2.96
CA THR A 114 9.78 9.67 3.66
C THR A 114 10.01 8.37 2.87
N VAL A 115 9.77 8.40 1.57
CA VAL A 115 10.03 7.27 0.66
C VAL A 115 11.52 6.89 0.65
N LYS A 116 12.43 7.86 0.58
CA LYS A 116 13.89 7.61 0.64
C LYS A 116 14.32 6.93 1.93
N ARG A 117 13.73 7.32 3.08
CA ARG A 117 13.99 6.67 4.36
C ARG A 117 13.53 5.21 4.38
N ILE A 118 12.35 4.92 3.84
CA ILE A 118 11.85 3.55 3.72
C ILE A 118 12.73 2.74 2.78
N TRP A 119 13.11 3.30 1.64
CA TRP A 119 13.98 2.64 0.68
C TRP A 119 15.35 2.28 1.28
N LYS A 120 15.95 3.18 2.05
CA LYS A 120 17.18 2.92 2.79
C LYS A 120 17.06 1.74 3.76
N VAL A 121 15.90 1.56 4.41
CA VAL A 121 15.67 0.40 5.28
C VAL A 121 15.57 -0.89 4.47
N ILE A 122 14.88 -0.87 3.32
CA ILE A 122 14.73 -2.06 2.46
C ILE A 122 16.09 -2.49 1.89
N THR A 123 16.89 -1.54 1.37
CA THR A 123 18.22 -1.84 0.82
C THR A 123 19.20 -2.28 1.90
N GLY A 124 19.15 -1.66 3.08
CA GLY A 124 19.95 -2.08 4.24
C GLY A 124 19.59 -3.48 4.75
N ALA A 125 18.30 -3.84 4.68
CA ALA A 125 17.85 -5.20 4.99
C ALA A 125 18.38 -6.21 3.95
N GLU A 126 18.42 -5.85 2.66
CA GLU A 126 19.03 -6.70 1.63
C GLU A 126 20.53 -6.94 1.92
N GLU A 127 21.29 -5.89 2.20
CA GLU A 127 22.70 -5.99 2.54
C GLU A 127 22.92 -6.90 3.76
N PHE A 128 22.15 -6.70 4.82
CA PHE A 128 22.21 -7.52 6.04
C PHE A 128 21.92 -9.00 5.76
N VAL A 129 20.85 -9.30 5.00
CA VAL A 129 20.47 -10.68 4.65
C VAL A 129 21.53 -11.35 3.77
N GLN A 130 22.12 -10.62 2.82
CA GLN A 130 23.19 -11.12 1.97
C GLN A 130 24.50 -11.35 2.74
N ASP A 131 24.79 -10.61 3.79
CA ASP A 131 25.96 -10.83 4.65
C ASP A 131 25.77 -12.06 5.53
N MET A 132 24.55 -12.29 6.03
CA MET A 132 24.22 -13.51 6.78
C MET A 132 24.16 -14.77 5.89
N PHE A 133 23.72 -14.61 4.65
CA PHE A 133 23.54 -15.71 3.69
C PHE A 133 24.26 -15.40 2.36
N PRO A 134 25.60 -15.58 2.29
CA PRO A 134 26.41 -15.20 1.12
C PRO A 134 25.97 -15.85 -0.20
N GLN A 135 25.27 -17.00 -0.16
CA GLN A 135 24.71 -17.66 -1.33
C GLN A 135 23.64 -16.81 -2.06
N LEU A 136 23.11 -15.76 -1.40
CA LEU A 136 22.17 -14.81 -2.03
C LEU A 136 22.90 -13.74 -2.86
N LYS A 137 24.23 -13.62 -2.75
CA LYS A 137 25.07 -12.76 -3.60
C LYS A 137 25.36 -13.44 -4.95
N ASP A 138 24.32 -13.65 -5.73
CA ASP A 138 24.40 -14.31 -7.03
C ASP A 138 24.37 -13.26 -8.16
N PRO A 139 25.37 -13.22 -9.07
CA PRO A 139 25.41 -12.26 -10.18
C PRO A 139 24.19 -12.29 -11.12
N ARG A 140 23.43 -13.40 -11.15
CA ARG A 140 22.18 -13.51 -11.91
C ARG A 140 21.06 -12.64 -11.32
N TYR A 141 21.20 -12.27 -10.06
CA TYR A 141 20.21 -11.50 -9.29
C TYR A 141 20.89 -10.27 -8.67
N PRO A 142 21.10 -9.20 -9.44
CA PRO A 142 21.72 -7.98 -8.94
C PRO A 142 21.01 -7.45 -7.70
N SER A 143 21.76 -6.85 -6.79
CA SER A 143 21.19 -6.17 -5.63
C SER A 143 20.37 -4.96 -6.05
N LEU A 144 19.47 -4.54 -5.17
CA LEU A 144 18.66 -3.36 -5.37
C LEU A 144 19.55 -2.11 -5.57
N PRO A 145 19.18 -1.19 -6.46
CA PRO A 145 19.89 0.08 -6.61
C PRO A 145 19.80 0.88 -5.30
N LYS A 146 20.84 1.64 -4.99
CA LYS A 146 20.87 2.46 -3.77
C LYS A 146 19.81 3.56 -3.79
N GLU A 147 19.48 4.06 -4.97
CA GLU A 147 18.54 5.15 -5.15
C GLU A 147 17.32 4.70 -5.96
N LEU A 148 16.17 5.26 -5.63
CA LEU A 148 14.94 5.13 -6.40
C LEU A 148 14.89 6.17 -7.53
N LYS A 149 14.38 5.80 -8.67
CA LYS A 149 13.88 6.75 -9.66
C LYS A 149 12.49 7.21 -9.25
N PHE A 150 12.32 8.51 -9.00
CA PHE A 150 11.00 9.13 -8.80
C PHE A 150 10.44 9.54 -10.15
N ILE A 151 9.18 9.20 -10.39
CA ILE A 151 8.50 9.50 -11.67
C ILE A 151 7.00 9.67 -11.44
N HIS A 152 6.43 10.73 -12.02
CA HIS A 152 5.00 10.93 -11.97
C HIS A 152 4.27 10.02 -12.96
N ALA A 153 3.03 9.64 -12.62
CA ALA A 153 2.19 8.79 -13.46
C ALA A 153 1.97 9.38 -14.87
N GLU A 154 1.89 10.71 -14.99
CA GLU A 154 1.78 11.44 -16.27
C GLU A 154 3.03 11.26 -17.14
N GLU A 155 4.22 11.36 -16.54
CA GLU A 155 5.48 11.18 -17.28
C GLU A 155 5.59 9.76 -17.85
N ILE A 156 5.06 8.74 -17.13
CA ILE A 156 5.02 7.37 -17.63
C ILE A 156 4.07 7.23 -18.82
N LEU A 157 2.93 7.92 -18.78
CA LEU A 157 2.01 7.99 -19.92
C LEU A 157 2.70 8.62 -21.15
N GLU A 158 3.42 9.72 -20.95
CA GLU A 158 4.17 10.40 -22.02
C GLU A 158 5.28 9.50 -22.61
N MET A 159 6.00 8.74 -21.76
CA MET A 159 7.06 7.82 -22.21
C MET A 159 6.51 6.65 -23.01
N TYR A 160 5.35 6.13 -22.65
CA TYR A 160 4.79 4.90 -23.23
C TYR A 160 3.28 5.04 -23.54
N PRO A 161 2.88 6.00 -24.41
CA PRO A 161 1.46 6.33 -24.62
C PRO A 161 0.63 5.16 -25.16
N ASP A 162 1.23 4.32 -25.99
CA ASP A 162 0.54 3.21 -26.66
C ASP A 162 0.43 1.93 -25.81
N LEU A 163 1.07 1.88 -24.63
CA LEU A 163 1.04 0.71 -23.77
C LEU A 163 -0.09 0.77 -22.73
N PRO A 164 -0.73 -0.36 -22.42
CA PRO A 164 -1.58 -0.48 -21.24
C PRO A 164 -0.78 -0.23 -19.96
N ARG A 165 -1.41 0.32 -18.90
CA ARG A 165 -0.77 0.76 -17.65
C ARG A 165 0.19 -0.24 -17.04
N LYS A 166 -0.22 -1.48 -16.83
CA LYS A 166 0.66 -2.52 -16.25
C LYS A 166 1.83 -2.90 -17.15
N GLN A 167 1.72 -2.66 -18.45
CA GLN A 167 2.84 -2.80 -19.39
C GLN A 167 3.77 -1.57 -19.35
N ARG A 168 3.22 -0.35 -19.14
CA ARG A 168 4.03 0.86 -18.88
C ARG A 168 4.92 0.67 -17.66
N GLU A 169 4.36 0.22 -16.53
CA GLU A 169 5.11 -0.11 -15.33
C GLU A 169 6.21 -1.15 -15.61
N THR A 170 5.86 -2.24 -16.29
CA THR A 170 6.81 -3.30 -16.64
C THR A 170 7.95 -2.76 -17.49
N ARG A 171 7.65 -1.93 -18.48
CA ARG A 171 8.66 -1.32 -19.34
C ARG A 171 9.57 -0.37 -18.58
N LEU A 172 8.98 0.46 -17.72
CA LEU A 172 9.71 1.40 -16.87
C LEU A 172 10.71 0.70 -15.95
N ILE A 173 10.28 -0.35 -15.23
CA ILE A 173 11.17 -1.04 -14.27
C ILE A 173 12.19 -1.97 -14.93
N GLN A 174 12.05 -2.30 -16.20
CA GLN A 174 13.12 -2.93 -16.99
C GLN A 174 14.26 -1.93 -17.28
N GLU A 175 13.95 -0.65 -17.40
CA GLU A 175 14.92 0.42 -17.64
C GLU A 175 15.47 0.96 -16.30
N TYR A 176 14.60 1.16 -15.31
CA TYR A 176 14.92 1.64 -13.97
C TYR A 176 14.51 0.58 -12.95
N PRO A 177 15.42 -0.31 -12.49
CA PRO A 177 15.06 -1.49 -11.70
C PRO A 177 14.39 -1.23 -10.35
N ALA A 178 14.33 0.02 -9.88
CA ALA A 178 13.57 0.44 -8.70
C ALA A 178 13.04 1.86 -8.91
N VAL A 179 11.72 2.00 -8.78
CA VAL A 179 11.02 3.28 -9.00
C VAL A 179 10.04 3.57 -7.88
N PHE A 180 9.81 4.85 -7.62
CA PHE A 180 8.63 5.33 -6.92
C PHE A 180 7.73 6.05 -7.92
N ILE A 181 6.59 5.44 -8.23
CA ILE A 181 5.57 6.05 -9.10
C ILE A 181 4.64 6.84 -8.21
N TYR A 182 4.49 8.15 -8.46
CA TYR A 182 3.61 9.00 -7.67
C TYR A 182 2.52 9.66 -8.51
N GLY A 183 1.53 10.30 -7.84
CA GLY A 183 0.39 10.92 -8.51
C GLY A 183 -0.63 9.90 -9.02
N ILE A 184 -0.89 8.85 -8.22
CA ILE A 184 -1.81 7.77 -8.59
C ILE A 184 -3.23 8.11 -8.10
N GLY A 185 -4.22 8.06 -8.99
CA GLY A 185 -5.64 8.32 -8.69
C GLY A 185 -6.24 9.48 -9.47
N TRP A 186 -5.46 10.53 -9.78
CA TRP A 186 -5.91 11.62 -10.61
C TRP A 186 -5.98 11.21 -12.09
N PRO A 187 -6.99 11.69 -12.86
CA PRO A 187 -7.04 11.45 -14.30
C PRO A 187 -5.84 12.07 -15.02
N LEU A 188 -5.15 11.29 -15.83
CA LEU A 188 -4.04 11.70 -16.67
C LEU A 188 -4.54 12.36 -17.98
N ALA A 189 -3.63 12.81 -18.85
CA ALA A 189 -3.97 13.43 -20.13
C ALA A 189 -4.84 12.55 -21.05
N ASP A 190 -4.80 11.22 -20.88
CA ASP A 190 -5.67 10.27 -21.57
C ASP A 190 -7.09 10.16 -20.97
N GLY A 191 -7.40 10.95 -19.94
CA GLY A 191 -8.69 11.00 -19.25
C GLY A 191 -8.90 9.93 -18.19
N TYR A 192 -7.89 9.10 -17.89
CA TYR A 192 -8.00 8.02 -16.92
C TYR A 192 -6.87 8.09 -15.88
N PRO A 193 -7.07 7.66 -14.61
CA PRO A 193 -5.99 7.58 -13.65
C PRO A 193 -5.03 6.44 -13.98
N HIS A 194 -3.78 6.53 -13.52
CA HIS A 194 -2.81 5.43 -13.65
C HIS A 194 -3.33 4.15 -13.01
N GLU A 195 -3.89 4.25 -11.81
CA GLU A 195 -4.63 3.21 -11.11
C GLU A 195 -5.72 3.86 -10.26
N LEU A 196 -6.83 3.16 -10.04
CA LEU A 196 -7.88 3.65 -9.16
C LEU A 196 -7.41 3.66 -7.71
N ARG A 197 -7.74 4.73 -6.98
CA ARG A 197 -7.51 4.87 -5.54
C ARG A 197 -8.83 5.17 -4.85
N ALA A 198 -9.02 4.65 -3.63
CA ALA A 198 -10.15 5.03 -2.81
C ALA A 198 -10.14 6.54 -2.54
N ALA A 199 -11.33 7.11 -2.36
CA ALA A 199 -11.49 8.56 -2.23
C ALA A 199 -11.18 9.09 -0.83
N ASP A 200 -10.97 8.24 0.17
CA ASP A 200 -11.11 8.62 1.55
C ASP A 200 -9.87 8.40 2.45
N TYR A 201 -8.71 8.08 1.85
CA TYR A 201 -7.48 8.04 2.64
C TYR A 201 -6.29 8.76 1.99
N ASP A 202 -5.78 8.35 0.82
CA ASP A 202 -4.66 9.06 0.16
C ASP A 202 -5.12 10.29 -0.60
N ASP A 203 -4.35 11.36 -0.49
CA ASP A 203 -4.57 12.60 -1.23
C ASP A 203 -4.00 12.50 -2.64
N TRP A 204 -4.86 12.34 -3.62
CA TRP A 204 -4.51 12.27 -5.03
C TRP A 204 -5.01 13.48 -5.84
N VAL A 205 -5.58 14.52 -5.17
CA VAL A 205 -6.09 15.73 -5.82
C VAL A 205 -5.26 16.98 -5.55
N THR A 206 -4.39 16.98 -4.55
CA THR A 206 -3.53 18.14 -4.26
C THR A 206 -2.61 18.38 -5.44
N GLU A 207 -2.56 19.66 -5.88
CA GLU A 207 -1.68 20.10 -6.96
C GLU A 207 -0.22 20.02 -6.52
N THR A 208 0.62 19.52 -7.41
CA THR A 208 2.07 19.42 -7.28
C THR A 208 2.73 19.91 -8.55
N GLU A 209 4.04 20.00 -8.57
CA GLU A 209 4.80 20.40 -9.75
C GLU A 209 5.80 19.32 -10.15
N SER A 210 5.94 19.11 -11.45
CA SER A 210 7.03 18.30 -12.00
C SER A 210 8.37 19.08 -11.92
N ALA A 211 9.48 18.38 -12.19
CA ALA A 211 10.81 18.99 -12.19
C ALA A 211 10.98 20.14 -13.21
N ASP A 212 10.16 20.15 -14.27
CA ASP A 212 10.12 21.20 -15.30
C ASP A 212 9.02 22.25 -15.07
N GLY A 213 8.38 22.25 -13.87
CA GLY A 213 7.40 23.26 -13.45
C GLY A 213 6.00 23.05 -14.03
N ARG A 214 5.68 21.89 -14.59
CA ARG A 214 4.32 21.59 -15.07
C ARG A 214 3.41 21.20 -13.90
N PRO A 215 2.14 21.62 -13.91
CA PRO A 215 1.18 21.22 -12.89
C PRO A 215 0.92 19.72 -12.95
N MET A 216 1.04 19.08 -11.81
CA MET A 216 0.78 17.66 -11.54
C MET A 216 -0.21 17.53 -10.40
N HIS A 217 -0.59 16.30 -10.04
CA HIS A 217 -1.49 16.05 -8.91
C HIS A 217 -1.06 14.83 -8.13
N GLY A 218 -1.36 14.85 -6.82
CA GLY A 218 -1.26 13.71 -5.92
C GLY A 218 -0.01 13.68 -5.04
N LEU A 219 -0.25 13.29 -3.80
CA LEU A 219 0.75 13.13 -2.74
C LEU A 219 0.82 11.68 -2.27
N ASN A 220 0.71 10.74 -3.20
CA ASN A 220 0.72 9.30 -2.95
C ASN A 220 1.53 8.56 -4.02
N GLY A 221 1.88 7.32 -3.76
CA GLY A 221 2.59 6.50 -4.74
C GLY A 221 3.02 5.14 -4.21
N ASP A 222 3.63 4.37 -5.12
CA ASP A 222 4.02 2.98 -4.89
C ASP A 222 5.50 2.76 -5.23
N ILE A 223 6.21 1.96 -4.41
CA ILE A 223 7.55 1.48 -4.76
C ILE A 223 7.41 0.18 -5.54
N LEU A 224 7.89 0.20 -6.77
CA LEU A 224 7.97 -0.98 -7.62
C LEU A 224 9.43 -1.31 -7.93
N VAL A 225 9.75 -2.61 -8.00
CA VAL A 225 11.08 -3.10 -8.36
C VAL A 225 10.99 -4.17 -9.43
N TRP A 226 12.08 -4.38 -10.17
CA TRP A 226 12.24 -5.53 -11.03
C TRP A 226 12.62 -6.77 -10.22
N ASN A 227 11.78 -7.78 -10.20
CA ASN A 227 12.12 -9.05 -9.57
C ASN A 227 12.86 -9.93 -10.57
N HIS A 228 14.16 -10.11 -10.37
CA HIS A 228 15.03 -10.87 -11.26
C HIS A 228 14.74 -12.37 -11.27
N VAL A 229 14.10 -12.92 -10.24
CA VAL A 229 13.71 -14.34 -10.16
C VAL A 229 12.48 -14.60 -11.02
N THR A 230 11.42 -13.83 -10.84
CA THR A 230 10.16 -14.00 -11.56
C THR A 230 10.16 -13.34 -12.94
N LYS A 231 11.13 -12.45 -13.22
CA LYS A 231 11.19 -11.61 -14.43
C LYS A 231 9.92 -10.74 -14.59
N ARG A 232 9.44 -10.19 -13.49
CA ARG A 232 8.22 -9.37 -13.42
C ARG A 232 8.43 -8.13 -12.57
N ARG A 233 7.54 -7.16 -12.75
CA ARG A 233 7.38 -6.07 -11.81
C ARG A 233 6.94 -6.62 -10.45
N HIS A 234 7.36 -5.99 -9.39
CA HIS A 234 7.06 -6.40 -8.03
C HIS A 234 6.83 -5.15 -7.17
N GLU A 235 5.61 -4.95 -6.72
CA GLU A 235 5.22 -3.84 -5.88
C GLU A 235 5.50 -4.18 -4.42
N LEU A 236 6.27 -3.33 -3.75
CA LEU A 236 6.67 -3.54 -2.35
C LEU A 236 5.82 -2.74 -1.37
N THR A 237 5.46 -1.52 -1.74
CA THR A 237 4.79 -0.58 -0.83
C THR A 237 3.78 0.26 -1.57
N SER A 238 2.76 0.71 -0.83
CA SER A 238 1.88 1.81 -1.22
C SER A 238 1.80 2.80 -0.05
N MET A 239 1.86 4.11 -0.32
CA MET A 239 1.83 5.14 0.71
C MET A 239 1.38 6.49 0.18
N GLY A 240 0.93 7.36 1.09
CA GLY A 240 0.54 8.72 0.73
C GLY A 240 0.32 9.63 1.94
N VAL A 241 0.37 10.92 1.69
CA VAL A 241 -0.19 11.94 2.57
C VAL A 241 -1.70 11.76 2.56
N ARG A 242 -2.33 11.83 3.74
CA ARG A 242 -3.76 11.57 3.85
C ARG A 242 -4.59 12.80 3.53
N VAL A 243 -5.83 12.55 3.11
CA VAL A 243 -6.79 13.62 2.80
C VAL A 243 -7.02 14.57 3.97
N THR A 244 -7.25 15.84 3.65
CA THR A 244 -7.81 16.85 4.55
C THR A 244 -9.32 16.87 4.42
N ARG A 245 -9.99 17.79 5.13
CA ARG A 245 -11.41 18.09 4.95
C ARG A 245 -11.72 18.45 3.49
N GLU A 246 -10.94 19.34 2.91
CA GLU A 246 -11.16 19.88 1.56
C GLU A 246 -10.90 18.81 0.50
N THR A 247 -9.78 18.11 0.59
CA THR A 247 -9.43 17.10 -0.42
C THR A 247 -10.30 15.86 -0.30
N LEU A 248 -10.76 15.48 0.91
CA LEU A 248 -11.76 14.42 1.11
C LEU A 248 -13.06 14.74 0.36
N ILE A 249 -13.65 15.93 0.58
CA ILE A 249 -14.89 16.32 -0.08
C ILE A 249 -14.71 16.35 -1.61
N ARG A 250 -13.58 16.90 -2.09
CA ARG A 250 -13.27 16.93 -3.51
C ARG A 250 -13.17 15.52 -4.10
N GLN A 251 -12.47 14.60 -3.43
CA GLN A 251 -12.31 13.22 -3.89
C GLN A 251 -13.60 12.42 -3.86
N LEU A 252 -14.40 12.55 -2.78
CA LEU A 252 -15.71 11.92 -2.69
C LEU A 252 -16.65 12.41 -3.79
N GLY A 253 -16.65 13.72 -4.10
CA GLY A 253 -17.43 14.29 -5.20
C GLY A 253 -17.02 13.75 -6.56
N LEU A 254 -15.70 13.65 -6.83
CA LEU A 254 -15.16 13.08 -8.07
C LEU A 254 -15.47 11.58 -8.25
N CYS A 255 -15.74 10.89 -7.15
CA CYS A 255 -16.04 9.46 -7.13
C CYS A 255 -17.53 9.13 -7.02
N ASP A 256 -18.43 10.13 -6.98
CA ASP A 256 -19.86 9.97 -6.70
C ASP A 256 -20.13 9.21 -5.38
N GLN A 257 -19.33 9.47 -4.34
CA GLN A 257 -19.36 8.81 -3.04
C GLN A 257 -19.68 9.79 -1.88
N MET A 258 -20.41 10.85 -2.17
CA MET A 258 -20.77 11.86 -1.15
C MET A 258 -21.65 11.31 -0.01
N ASP A 259 -22.31 10.17 -0.21
CA ASP A 259 -23.06 9.45 0.83
C ASP A 259 -22.15 8.96 1.99
N LEU A 260 -20.84 8.81 1.75
CA LEU A 260 -19.87 8.40 2.77
C LEU A 260 -19.55 9.49 3.81
N VAL A 261 -19.88 10.77 3.56
CA VAL A 261 -19.57 11.88 4.48
C VAL A 261 -20.16 11.67 5.89
N ASP A 262 -21.26 10.94 5.98
CA ASP A 262 -21.95 10.64 7.24
C ASP A 262 -21.32 9.52 8.06
N GLN A 263 -20.36 8.78 7.50
CA GLN A 263 -19.67 7.71 8.21
C GLN A 263 -18.78 8.25 9.34
N PRO A 264 -18.57 7.52 10.43
CA PRO A 264 -17.83 7.99 11.60
C PRO A 264 -16.41 8.46 11.30
N TYR A 265 -15.70 7.80 10.39
CA TYR A 265 -14.34 8.17 10.00
C TYR A 265 -14.31 9.50 9.23
N HIS A 266 -15.22 9.66 8.26
CA HIS A 266 -15.32 10.87 7.45
C HIS A 266 -15.71 12.08 8.32
N LYS A 267 -16.68 11.92 9.22
CA LYS A 267 -17.04 12.95 10.21
C LYS A 267 -15.87 13.36 11.08
N ALA A 268 -15.04 12.41 11.49
CA ALA A 268 -13.86 12.74 12.31
C ALA A 268 -12.83 13.61 11.55
N ILE A 269 -12.67 13.43 10.23
CA ILE A 269 -11.86 14.31 9.39
C ILE A 269 -12.53 15.68 9.22
N LEU A 270 -13.82 15.69 8.91
CA LEU A 270 -14.58 16.94 8.66
C LEU A 270 -14.67 17.83 9.90
N ASN A 271 -14.59 17.25 11.09
CA ASN A 271 -14.64 17.96 12.36
C ASN A 271 -13.26 18.23 12.97
N ASP A 272 -12.16 17.94 12.24
CA ASP A 272 -10.78 18.07 12.73
C ASP A 272 -10.52 17.27 14.03
N GLU A 273 -11.18 16.12 14.17
CA GLU A 273 -11.07 15.26 15.34
C GLU A 273 -9.86 14.33 15.29
N ILE A 274 -9.26 14.11 14.12
CA ILE A 274 -8.07 13.28 13.91
C ILE A 274 -6.99 14.08 13.19
N PRO A 275 -5.70 13.81 13.48
CA PRO A 275 -4.61 14.63 12.94
C PRO A 275 -4.39 14.47 11.44
N LEU A 276 -3.68 15.45 10.86
CA LEU A 276 -3.06 15.30 9.55
C LEU A 276 -2.00 14.20 9.62
N SER A 277 -1.92 13.38 8.60
CA SER A 277 -0.99 12.26 8.62
C SER A 277 -0.48 11.86 7.22
N ILE A 278 0.61 11.11 7.25
CA ILE A 278 1.15 10.33 6.14
C ILE A 278 1.20 8.87 6.58
N GLY A 279 0.91 7.95 5.70
CA GLY A 279 0.98 6.54 6.05
C GLY A 279 1.07 5.63 4.84
N GLY A 280 1.21 4.34 5.11
CA GLY A 280 1.33 3.33 4.06
C GLY A 280 1.54 1.94 4.60
N GLY A 281 1.63 0.98 3.68
CA GLY A 281 1.92 -0.41 3.98
C GLY A 281 3.13 -0.91 3.21
N ILE A 282 3.97 -1.70 3.85
CA ILE A 282 5.09 -2.40 3.24
C ILE A 282 4.76 -3.89 3.30
N GLY A 283 4.61 -4.55 2.14
CA GLY A 283 4.26 -5.96 2.07
C GLY A 283 5.39 -6.85 2.60
N GLN A 284 5.21 -7.49 3.76
CA GLN A 284 6.23 -8.32 4.41
C GLN A 284 6.63 -9.50 3.52
N SER A 285 5.67 -10.34 3.14
CA SER A 285 5.92 -11.50 2.28
C SER A 285 6.52 -11.10 0.93
N ARG A 286 6.11 -9.96 0.34
CA ARG A 286 6.69 -9.45 -0.89
C ARG A 286 8.15 -9.03 -0.71
N VAL A 287 8.49 -8.36 0.39
CA VAL A 287 9.89 -8.04 0.73
C VAL A 287 10.68 -9.32 0.97
N TYR A 288 10.17 -10.28 1.76
CA TYR A 288 10.86 -11.55 2.00
C TYR A 288 11.08 -12.33 0.70
N MET A 289 10.07 -12.42 -0.17
CA MET A 289 10.17 -13.06 -1.48
C MET A 289 11.29 -12.45 -2.32
N LEU A 290 11.39 -11.12 -2.35
CA LEU A 290 12.43 -10.40 -3.08
C LEU A 290 13.83 -10.64 -2.49
N LEU A 291 14.01 -10.40 -1.19
CA LEU A 291 15.31 -10.47 -0.51
C LEU A 291 15.88 -11.90 -0.45
N LEU A 292 15.00 -12.89 -0.29
CA LEU A 292 15.36 -14.31 -0.25
C LEU A 292 15.39 -14.97 -1.63
N ARG A 293 15.24 -14.20 -2.71
CA ARG A 293 15.26 -14.69 -4.10
C ARG A 293 14.26 -15.82 -4.35
N LYS A 294 13.02 -15.63 -3.88
CA LYS A 294 11.93 -16.59 -4.02
C LYS A 294 11.06 -16.31 -5.24
N ALA A 295 10.46 -17.37 -5.78
CA ALA A 295 9.62 -17.30 -6.98
C ALA A 295 8.12 -17.18 -6.68
N HIS A 296 7.72 -17.51 -5.44
CA HIS A 296 6.33 -17.58 -5.03
C HIS A 296 6.14 -17.17 -3.56
N LEU A 297 5.09 -16.40 -3.24
CA LEU A 297 4.77 -16.01 -1.86
C LEU A 297 4.63 -17.20 -0.91
N GLY A 298 4.14 -18.33 -1.39
CA GLY A 298 4.04 -19.55 -0.61
C GLY A 298 5.37 -20.12 -0.09
N GLU A 299 6.52 -19.64 -0.59
CA GLU A 299 7.83 -20.01 -0.04
C GLU A 299 8.21 -19.22 1.22
N VAL A 300 7.49 -18.13 1.51
CA VAL A 300 7.78 -17.22 2.64
C VAL A 300 6.58 -16.96 3.54
N GLY A 301 5.39 -17.39 3.14
CA GLY A 301 4.15 -17.22 3.89
C GLY A 301 3.27 -18.47 3.85
N ILE A 302 2.61 -18.77 4.96
CA ILE A 302 1.69 -19.91 5.08
C ILE A 302 0.26 -19.40 4.87
N THR A 303 -0.41 -19.90 3.82
CA THR A 303 -1.80 -19.58 3.50
C THR A 303 -2.42 -20.68 2.65
N VAL A 304 -3.64 -20.43 2.13
CA VAL A 304 -4.35 -21.39 1.27
C VAL A 304 -3.96 -21.18 -0.18
N TRP A 305 -3.70 -22.28 -0.88
CA TRP A 305 -3.39 -22.27 -2.31
C TRP A 305 -4.18 -23.34 -3.04
N PRO A 306 -4.65 -23.08 -4.28
CA PRO A 306 -5.27 -24.11 -5.13
C PRO A 306 -4.33 -25.31 -5.33
N GLN A 307 -4.88 -26.51 -5.36
CA GLN A 307 -4.06 -27.73 -5.54
C GLN A 307 -3.29 -27.71 -6.87
N GLU A 308 -3.90 -27.18 -7.93
CA GLU A 308 -3.26 -27.03 -9.23
C GLU A 308 -2.00 -26.15 -9.15
N LEU A 309 -2.06 -25.02 -8.44
CA LEU A 309 -0.91 -24.14 -8.22
C LEU A 309 0.20 -24.85 -7.44
N LYS A 310 -0.16 -25.61 -6.39
CA LYS A 310 0.81 -26.43 -5.64
C LYS A 310 1.52 -27.46 -6.51
N ASN A 311 0.79 -28.11 -7.42
CA ASN A 311 1.36 -29.06 -8.36
C ASN A 311 2.36 -28.39 -9.31
N ILE A 312 1.99 -27.26 -9.90
CA ILE A 312 2.88 -26.44 -10.75
C ILE A 312 4.14 -26.03 -10.00
N CYS A 313 4.00 -25.60 -8.75
CA CYS A 313 5.13 -25.24 -7.90
C CYS A 313 6.06 -26.44 -7.66
N ALA A 314 5.50 -27.61 -7.33
CA ALA A 314 6.27 -28.82 -7.09
C ALA A 314 7.04 -29.28 -8.35
N GLU A 315 6.43 -29.24 -9.52
CA GLU A 315 7.07 -29.56 -10.82
C GLU A 315 8.26 -28.63 -11.12
N ARG A 316 8.25 -27.42 -10.58
CA ARG A 316 9.31 -26.41 -10.76
C ARG A 316 10.29 -26.31 -9.60
N ASN A 317 10.24 -27.25 -8.64
CA ASN A 317 11.01 -27.24 -7.41
C ASN A 317 10.80 -25.97 -6.55
N ILE A 318 9.61 -25.39 -6.59
CA ILE A 318 9.20 -24.29 -5.73
C ILE A 318 8.51 -24.90 -4.51
N HIS A 319 9.09 -24.69 -3.33
CA HIS A 319 8.61 -25.29 -2.08
C HIS A 319 7.57 -24.37 -1.42
N VAL A 320 6.29 -24.70 -1.56
CA VAL A 320 5.19 -23.97 -0.89
C VAL A 320 5.04 -24.50 0.54
N LEU A 321 5.15 -23.57 1.51
CA LEU A 321 4.95 -23.88 2.94
C LEU A 321 3.49 -24.26 3.22
N GLN A 322 3.30 -25.19 4.19
CA GLN A 322 1.98 -25.72 4.57
C GLN A 322 1.77 -25.62 6.08
#